data_71a2b994c5ccdd2ccb54126e9d0380a4
#
_entry.id   71a2b994c5ccdd2ccb54126e9d0380a4
#
_cell.length_a   1.000
_cell.length_b   1.000
_cell.length_c   1.000
_cell.angle_alpha   90.00
_cell.angle_beta   90.00
_cell.angle_gamma   90.00
#
_symmetry.space_group_name_H-M   'P 1'
#
loop_
_entity.id
_entity.type
_entity.pdbx_description
1 polymer ?
#
loop_
_entity_poly.entity_id
_entity_poly.type
_entity_poly.pdbx_seq_one_letter_code
_entity_poly.pdbx_strand_id
1 'polypeptide(L)'
;MTEYRFTLQKYKRGSKLTCPKCGRKQCFVKYVDTEGQIAFPDYVGRCDHEHSCQYHYKPSDYFKDNPVALEERKSWKSQAKVMQPKPTDYIDRDIMHRSLANYELNPLFIFLSGVLGEKETSRLFKLYCVGTSKKWGGSTVFWQIDRQGKVRAGKIMLYNPTTGHRVKEPRSYVSWVHTELELEHFNMKQCLFGEHLLAGYPTKAVAIVESEKSALVASHFMPDFVWLATGGIHGCFKADTVGVLKNHAVILCPDLGAKMVWQEKVQLLSSVCSKVVFSEKLEPVSYTHLTLPTK
;
A
#
# COMPACT_ATOMS: atom_id res chain seq x y z
N MET A 1 19.40 7.94 -0.77
CA MET A 1 18.31 8.27 -1.72
C MET A 1 18.46 9.71 -2.10
N THR A 2 18.57 10.02 -3.37
CA THR A 2 18.53 11.40 -3.85
C THR A 2 17.13 11.94 -3.55
N GLU A 3 17.01 12.92 -2.67
CA GLU A 3 15.75 13.66 -2.52
C GLU A 3 15.48 14.36 -3.85
N TYR A 4 14.37 14.02 -4.47
CA TYR A 4 13.94 14.71 -5.68
C TYR A 4 13.56 16.14 -5.29
N ARG A 5 14.13 17.12 -5.96
CA ARG A 5 13.81 18.53 -5.77
C ARG A 5 12.31 18.81 -5.92
N PHE A 6 11.66 18.17 -6.89
CA PHE A 6 10.23 18.31 -7.13
C PHE A 6 9.49 17.11 -6.54
N THR A 7 8.70 17.35 -5.50
CA THR A 7 7.97 16.32 -4.76
C THR A 7 6.48 16.65 -4.70
N LEU A 8 5.64 15.64 -4.55
CA LEU A 8 4.24 15.90 -4.21
C LEU A 8 4.16 16.54 -2.82
N GLN A 9 3.32 17.56 -2.69
CA GLN A 9 3.11 18.28 -1.43
C GLN A 9 2.75 17.29 -0.32
N LYS A 10 3.44 17.39 0.83
CA LYS A 10 3.12 16.57 2.00
C LYS A 10 1.68 16.83 2.44
N TYR A 11 0.95 15.76 2.74
CA TYR A 11 -0.43 15.87 3.18
C TYR A 11 -0.53 16.68 4.48
N LYS A 12 -1.40 17.69 4.44
CA LYS A 12 -1.95 18.37 5.61
C LYS A 12 -3.47 18.38 5.46
N ARG A 13 -4.21 18.39 6.57
CA ARG A 13 -5.67 18.44 6.53
C ARG A 13 -6.12 19.64 5.68
N GLY A 14 -6.93 19.38 4.64
CA GLY A 14 -7.39 20.42 3.71
C GLY A 14 -6.41 20.82 2.59
N SER A 15 -5.21 20.23 2.49
CA SER A 15 -4.21 20.59 1.47
C SER A 15 -4.46 20.01 0.08
N LYS A 16 -5.39 19.06 -0.06
CA LYS A 16 -5.71 18.47 -1.36
C LYS A 16 -6.65 19.36 -2.16
N LEU A 17 -6.34 19.51 -3.42
CA LEU A 17 -7.06 20.35 -4.39
C LEU A 17 -8.15 19.56 -5.13
N THR A 18 -8.92 20.25 -5.97
CA THR A 18 -9.82 19.65 -6.94
C THR A 18 -9.01 19.13 -8.12
N CYS A 19 -9.29 17.91 -8.58
CA CYS A 19 -8.61 17.36 -9.74
C CYS A 19 -9.05 18.09 -11.02
N PRO A 20 -8.11 18.59 -11.86
CA PRO A 20 -8.46 19.33 -13.08
C PRO A 20 -9.09 18.43 -14.15
N LYS A 21 -8.87 17.11 -14.13
CA LYS A 21 -9.44 16.17 -15.11
C LYS A 21 -10.81 15.64 -14.70
N CYS A 22 -10.96 15.12 -13.48
CA CYS A 22 -12.22 14.48 -13.07
C CYS A 22 -13.13 15.38 -12.23
N GLY A 23 -12.71 16.62 -11.89
CA GLY A 23 -13.53 17.60 -11.15
C GLY A 23 -13.80 17.25 -9.67
N ARG A 24 -13.33 16.10 -9.17
CA ARG A 24 -13.56 15.69 -7.79
C ARG A 24 -12.73 16.54 -6.83
N LYS A 25 -13.36 16.96 -5.73
CA LYS A 25 -12.74 17.78 -4.69
C LYS A 25 -11.87 16.92 -3.77
N GLN A 26 -10.83 17.52 -3.16
CA GLN A 26 -9.98 16.91 -2.13
C GLN A 26 -9.31 15.59 -2.55
N CYS A 27 -8.96 15.45 -3.81
CA CYS A 27 -8.34 14.23 -4.36
C CYS A 27 -7.11 14.51 -5.23
N PHE A 28 -6.64 15.75 -5.29
CA PHE A 28 -5.50 16.13 -6.11
C PHE A 28 -4.38 16.71 -5.26
N VAL A 29 -3.17 16.20 -5.47
CA VAL A 29 -1.96 16.63 -4.76
C VAL A 29 -1.03 17.27 -5.77
N LYS A 30 -0.68 18.55 -5.57
CA LYS A 30 0.23 19.27 -6.44
C LYS A 30 1.70 18.97 -6.16
N TYR A 31 2.56 19.18 -7.16
CA TYR A 31 4.00 19.20 -6.97
C TYR A 31 4.45 20.52 -6.35
N VAL A 32 5.49 20.43 -5.53
CA VAL A 32 6.19 21.56 -4.94
C VAL A 32 7.69 21.45 -5.18
N ASP A 33 8.36 22.58 -5.32
CA ASP A 33 9.80 22.67 -5.33
C ASP A 33 10.29 22.75 -3.88
N THR A 34 11.09 21.79 -3.44
CA THR A 34 11.65 21.75 -2.09
C THR A 34 12.65 22.87 -1.82
N GLU A 35 13.20 23.48 -2.88
CA GLU A 35 14.09 24.63 -2.80
C GLU A 35 13.33 25.98 -2.89
N GLY A 36 12.03 25.95 -3.16
CA GLY A 36 11.16 27.12 -3.19
C GLY A 36 11.39 28.10 -4.35
N GLN A 37 12.15 27.69 -5.39
CA GLN A 37 12.48 28.57 -6.52
C GLN A 37 11.40 28.56 -7.61
N ILE A 38 10.60 27.48 -7.69
CA ILE A 38 9.49 27.35 -8.65
C ILE A 38 8.17 27.17 -7.93
N ALA A 39 7.20 28.00 -8.27
CA ALA A 39 5.80 27.81 -7.93
C ALA A 39 5.09 27.07 -9.09
N PHE A 40 4.93 25.76 -9.00
CA PHE A 40 4.14 25.04 -10.00
C PHE A 40 2.68 25.47 -9.96
N PRO A 41 2.03 25.63 -11.14
CA PRO A 41 0.59 25.81 -11.21
C PRO A 41 -0.18 24.66 -10.53
N ASP A 42 -1.40 24.94 -10.07
CA ASP A 42 -2.22 23.99 -9.31
C ASP A 42 -2.67 22.74 -10.11
N TYR A 43 -2.46 22.73 -11.42
CA TYR A 43 -2.70 21.56 -12.27
C TYR A 43 -1.50 20.63 -12.40
N VAL A 44 -0.30 21.01 -11.94
CA VAL A 44 0.89 20.15 -11.96
C VAL A 44 0.89 19.28 -10.72
N GLY A 45 0.50 18.02 -10.89
CA GLY A 45 0.27 17.13 -9.76
C GLY A 45 -0.35 15.79 -10.13
N ARG A 46 -0.86 15.09 -9.13
CA ARG A 46 -1.44 13.76 -9.27
C ARG A 46 -2.78 13.63 -8.58
N CYS A 47 -3.73 12.99 -9.24
CA CYS A 47 -5.02 12.61 -8.69
C CYS A 47 -4.90 11.30 -7.89
N ASP A 48 -5.57 11.21 -6.74
CA ASP A 48 -5.60 9.99 -5.93
C ASP A 48 -6.41 8.84 -6.59
N HIS A 49 -7.23 9.16 -7.59
CA HIS A 49 -8.00 8.16 -8.34
C HIS A 49 -7.14 7.57 -9.46
N GLU A 50 -6.10 6.82 -9.08
CA GLU A 50 -5.08 6.28 -9.99
C GLU A 50 -5.68 5.38 -11.08
N HIS A 51 -6.72 4.60 -10.77
CA HIS A 51 -7.35 3.68 -11.73
C HIS A 51 -8.39 4.35 -12.63
N SER A 52 -9.24 5.23 -12.07
CA SER A 52 -10.39 5.78 -12.80
C SER A 52 -10.10 7.12 -13.48
N CYS A 53 -9.22 7.94 -12.91
CA CYS A 53 -8.88 9.25 -13.44
C CYS A 53 -7.56 9.27 -14.19
N GLN A 54 -6.53 8.63 -13.61
CA GLN A 54 -5.17 8.52 -14.14
C GLN A 54 -4.47 9.86 -14.41
N TYR A 55 -4.98 10.98 -13.86
CA TYR A 55 -4.35 12.27 -14.05
C TYR A 55 -3.06 12.38 -13.24
N HIS A 56 -1.96 12.44 -13.93
CA HIS A 56 -0.64 12.67 -13.35
C HIS A 56 0.19 13.53 -14.30
N TYR A 57 0.17 14.86 -14.08
CA TYR A 57 0.99 15.80 -14.82
C TYR A 57 2.25 16.11 -14.03
N LYS A 58 3.36 15.58 -14.51
CA LYS A 58 4.65 15.61 -13.79
C LYS A 58 5.41 16.94 -14.05
N PRO A 59 6.33 17.34 -13.16
CA PRO A 59 7.25 18.45 -13.43
C PRO A 59 8.02 18.30 -14.73
N SER A 60 8.40 17.07 -15.12
CA SER A 60 9.04 16.79 -16.41
C SER A 60 8.18 17.17 -17.62
N ASP A 61 6.89 16.95 -17.52
CA ASP A 61 5.95 17.25 -18.60
C ASP A 61 5.69 18.76 -18.64
N TYR A 62 5.53 19.40 -17.46
CA TYR A 62 5.41 20.84 -17.34
C TYR A 62 6.60 21.58 -18.01
N PHE A 63 7.84 21.12 -17.77
CA PHE A 63 9.03 21.76 -18.40
C PHE A 63 9.14 21.50 -19.90
N LYS A 64 8.60 20.39 -20.41
CA LYS A 64 8.51 20.16 -21.85
C LYS A 64 7.54 21.14 -22.53
N ASP A 65 6.40 21.35 -21.87
CA ASP A 65 5.33 22.21 -22.40
C ASP A 65 5.62 23.71 -22.17
N ASN A 66 6.60 24.04 -21.30
CA ASN A 66 6.97 25.40 -20.95
C ASN A 66 8.51 25.61 -21.10
N PRO A 67 9.00 25.86 -22.33
CA PRO A 67 10.45 25.99 -22.61
C PRO A 67 11.15 27.09 -21.82
N VAL A 68 10.47 28.20 -21.53
CA VAL A 68 11.03 29.32 -20.73
C VAL A 68 11.37 28.85 -19.32
N ALA A 69 10.47 28.12 -18.68
CA ALA A 69 10.72 27.53 -17.36
C ALA A 69 11.84 26.48 -17.38
N LEU A 70 12.08 25.84 -18.54
CA LEU A 70 13.20 24.93 -18.73
C LEU A 70 14.54 25.65 -18.78
N GLU A 71 14.63 26.82 -19.44
CA GLU A 71 15.84 27.63 -19.50
C GLU A 71 16.23 28.18 -18.11
N GLU A 72 15.26 28.66 -17.35
CA GLU A 72 15.47 29.06 -15.96
C GLU A 72 16.03 27.89 -15.13
N ARG A 73 15.51 26.66 -15.32
CA ARG A 73 16.01 25.45 -14.66
C ARG A 73 17.47 25.16 -14.99
N LYS A 74 17.93 25.36 -16.22
CA LYS A 74 19.31 25.09 -16.64
C LYS A 74 20.31 26.02 -15.94
N SER A 75 19.92 27.23 -15.55
CA SER A 75 20.75 28.17 -14.82
C SER A 75 21.01 27.76 -13.36
N TRP A 76 20.27 26.82 -12.82
CA TRP A 76 20.38 26.41 -11.43
C TRP A 76 21.48 25.37 -11.25
N LYS A 77 22.53 25.73 -10.58
CA LYS A 77 23.53 24.77 -10.11
C LYS A 77 22.91 23.93 -9.02
N SER A 78 22.57 22.71 -9.34
CA SER A 78 22.06 21.73 -8.36
C SER A 78 23.16 21.46 -7.33
N GLN A 79 23.06 22.05 -6.16
CA GLN A 79 23.75 21.55 -4.98
C GLN A 79 23.00 20.33 -4.50
N ALA A 80 23.34 19.16 -5.02
CA ALA A 80 22.85 17.90 -4.47
C ALA A 80 23.38 17.79 -3.02
N LYS A 81 22.58 18.23 -2.05
CA LYS A 81 22.80 17.84 -0.66
C LYS A 81 22.67 16.34 -0.60
N VAL A 82 23.78 15.63 -0.46
CA VAL A 82 23.79 14.22 -0.08
C VAL A 82 23.29 14.16 1.36
N MET A 83 21.96 14.09 1.52
CA MET A 83 21.38 13.84 2.84
C MET A 83 21.59 12.36 3.16
N GLN A 84 22.23 12.08 4.29
CA GLN A 84 22.26 10.73 4.81
C GLN A 84 20.82 10.22 4.98
N PRO A 85 20.52 8.98 4.57
CA PRO A 85 19.19 8.44 4.71
C PRO A 85 18.81 8.44 6.18
N LYS A 86 17.69 9.10 6.51
CA LYS A 86 17.16 9.08 7.88
C LYS A 86 16.91 7.62 8.30
N PRO A 87 17.23 7.24 9.53
CA PRO A 87 16.92 5.91 10.04
C PRO A 87 15.41 5.65 9.94
N THR A 88 15.05 4.39 9.73
CA THR A 88 13.64 3.98 9.71
C THR A 88 13.08 4.01 11.11
N ASP A 89 11.91 4.64 11.28
CA ASP A 89 11.18 4.58 12.54
C ASP A 89 10.28 3.35 12.59
N TYR A 90 9.97 2.92 13.80
CA TYR A 90 9.14 1.75 14.07
C TYR A 90 8.03 2.12 15.06
N ILE A 91 6.89 1.46 14.92
CA ILE A 91 5.80 1.56 15.88
C ILE A 91 6.08 0.58 17.02
N ASP A 92 5.80 0.99 18.25
CA ASP A 92 5.94 0.13 19.42
C ASP A 92 5.05 -1.13 19.28
N ARG A 93 5.65 -2.29 19.54
CA ARG A 93 4.97 -3.59 19.47
C ARG A 93 3.79 -3.68 20.44
N ASP A 94 3.83 -3.01 21.58
CA ASP A 94 2.74 -3.01 22.54
C ASP A 94 1.48 -2.35 21.97
N ILE A 95 1.63 -1.34 21.12
CA ILE A 95 0.49 -0.73 20.41
C ILE A 95 -0.15 -1.75 19.47
N MET A 96 0.66 -2.51 18.74
CA MET A 96 0.17 -3.59 17.89
C MET A 96 -0.52 -4.66 18.75
N HIS A 97 0.12 -5.17 19.79
CA HIS A 97 -0.44 -6.22 20.65
C HIS A 97 -1.78 -5.83 21.28
N ARG A 98 -1.91 -4.61 21.77
CA ARG A 98 -3.19 -4.10 22.30
C ARG A 98 -4.30 -4.03 21.26
N SER A 99 -3.97 -3.92 19.99
CA SER A 99 -4.96 -3.92 18.91
C SER A 99 -5.45 -5.32 18.54
N LEU A 100 -4.73 -6.39 18.92
CA LEU A 100 -5.09 -7.80 18.62
C LEU A 100 -6.21 -8.30 19.55
N ALA A 101 -7.24 -7.50 19.71
CA ALA A 101 -8.38 -7.74 20.59
C ALA A 101 -9.64 -7.09 20.00
N ASN A 102 -10.79 -7.27 20.67
CA ASN A 102 -12.09 -6.67 20.34
C ASN A 102 -12.51 -6.98 18.90
N TYR A 103 -12.32 -8.20 18.47
CA TYR A 103 -12.63 -8.64 17.10
C TYR A 103 -14.13 -8.61 16.79
N GLU A 104 -14.97 -8.63 17.80
CA GLU A 104 -16.42 -8.43 17.71
C GLU A 104 -16.80 -7.04 17.16
N LEU A 105 -15.90 -6.05 17.27
CA LEU A 105 -16.05 -4.70 16.71
C LEU A 105 -15.38 -4.56 15.33
N ASN A 106 -14.70 -5.59 14.84
CA ASN A 106 -13.96 -5.52 13.58
C ASN A 106 -14.84 -5.97 12.41
N PRO A 107 -15.27 -5.05 11.52
CA PRO A 107 -16.19 -5.40 10.43
C PRO A 107 -15.66 -6.47 9.48
N LEU A 108 -14.33 -6.51 9.24
CA LEU A 108 -13.74 -7.54 8.39
C LEU A 108 -13.71 -8.90 9.11
N PHE A 109 -13.47 -8.92 10.41
CA PHE A 109 -13.54 -10.14 11.21
C PHE A 109 -14.96 -10.72 11.20
N ILE A 110 -15.97 -9.86 11.42
CA ILE A 110 -17.39 -10.26 11.38
C ILE A 110 -17.72 -10.88 10.02
N PHE A 111 -17.36 -10.21 8.93
CA PHE A 111 -17.60 -10.73 7.58
C PHE A 111 -16.91 -12.07 7.34
N LEU A 112 -15.62 -12.16 7.62
CA LEU A 112 -14.86 -13.39 7.37
C LEU A 112 -15.29 -14.53 8.28
N SER A 113 -15.75 -14.27 9.51
CA SER A 113 -16.31 -15.28 10.41
C SER A 113 -17.61 -15.87 9.84
N GLY A 114 -18.42 -15.07 9.16
CA GLY A 114 -19.59 -15.57 8.44
C GLY A 114 -19.26 -16.45 7.24
N VAL A 115 -18.08 -16.25 6.64
CA VAL A 115 -17.65 -16.95 5.41
C VAL A 115 -16.81 -18.19 5.71
N LEU A 116 -15.83 -18.06 6.61
CA LEU A 116 -14.81 -19.08 6.89
C LEU A 116 -15.02 -19.79 8.23
N GLY A 117 -15.95 -19.28 9.03
CA GLY A 117 -16.11 -19.67 10.44
C GLY A 117 -15.18 -18.87 11.36
N GLU A 118 -15.63 -18.66 12.60
CA GLU A 118 -14.94 -17.83 13.60
C GLU A 118 -13.56 -18.40 13.98
N LYS A 119 -13.47 -19.71 14.16
CA LYS A 119 -12.21 -20.39 14.52
C LYS A 119 -11.11 -20.13 13.48
N GLU A 120 -11.45 -20.28 12.21
CA GLU A 120 -10.49 -20.08 11.12
C GLU A 120 -10.13 -18.61 10.94
N THR A 121 -11.12 -17.72 11.02
CA THR A 121 -10.89 -16.28 10.97
C THR A 121 -9.96 -15.83 12.10
N SER A 122 -10.19 -16.32 13.33
CA SER A 122 -9.33 -16.05 14.48
C SER A 122 -7.91 -16.55 14.25
N ARG A 123 -7.74 -17.73 13.64
CA ARG A 123 -6.42 -18.28 13.28
C ARG A 123 -5.69 -17.37 12.29
N LEU A 124 -6.39 -16.91 11.24
CA LEU A 124 -5.81 -16.02 10.22
C LEU A 124 -5.44 -14.65 10.80
N PHE A 125 -6.31 -14.06 11.62
CA PHE A 125 -6.06 -12.77 12.25
C PHE A 125 -4.85 -12.82 13.20
N LYS A 126 -4.69 -13.92 13.94
CA LYS A 126 -3.51 -14.15 14.77
C LYS A 126 -2.26 -14.35 13.92
N LEU A 127 -2.35 -15.20 12.88
CA LEU A 127 -1.22 -15.51 11.99
C LEU A 127 -0.65 -14.24 11.33
N TYR A 128 -1.52 -13.36 10.85
CA TYR A 128 -1.15 -12.14 10.14
C TYR A 128 -1.08 -10.91 11.04
N CYS A 129 -1.27 -11.06 12.35
CA CYS A 129 -1.31 -9.95 13.31
C CYS A 129 -2.31 -8.86 12.87
N VAL A 130 -3.52 -9.23 12.48
CA VAL A 130 -4.57 -8.26 12.12
C VAL A 130 -5.21 -7.72 13.37
N GLY A 131 -5.25 -6.40 13.52
CA GLY A 131 -5.78 -5.71 14.70
C GLY A 131 -7.12 -5.05 14.47
N THR A 132 -7.69 -4.54 15.57
CA THR A 132 -8.90 -3.73 15.59
C THR A 132 -8.56 -2.32 16.08
N SER A 133 -9.09 -1.30 15.42
CA SER A 133 -9.03 0.10 15.84
C SER A 133 -10.43 0.60 16.18
N LYS A 134 -10.54 1.46 17.18
CA LYS A 134 -11.80 2.15 17.55
C LYS A 134 -12.24 3.20 16.53
N LYS A 135 -11.34 3.55 15.60
CA LYS A 135 -11.63 4.54 14.57
C LYS A 135 -12.85 4.13 13.75
N TRP A 136 -13.72 5.09 13.49
CA TRP A 136 -14.97 4.92 12.72
C TRP A 136 -15.95 3.89 13.31
N GLY A 137 -15.92 3.71 14.63
CA GLY A 137 -16.81 2.76 15.33
C GLY A 137 -16.36 1.31 15.28
N GLY A 138 -15.16 1.07 14.79
CA GLY A 138 -14.54 -0.24 14.58
C GLY A 138 -13.95 -0.32 13.17
N SER A 139 -12.69 -0.63 13.07
CA SER A 139 -12.01 -0.78 11.78
C SER A 139 -10.84 -1.77 11.87
N THR A 140 -10.43 -2.28 10.74
CA THR A 140 -9.35 -3.28 10.64
C THR A 140 -8.00 -2.59 10.56
N VAL A 141 -7.02 -3.08 11.32
CA VAL A 141 -5.63 -2.65 11.25
C VAL A 141 -4.79 -3.76 10.62
N PHE A 142 -4.23 -3.51 9.46
CA PHE A 142 -3.25 -4.39 8.83
C PHE A 142 -1.85 -3.93 9.21
N TRP A 143 -1.20 -4.70 10.09
CA TRP A 143 0.14 -4.41 10.54
C TRP A 143 1.18 -4.90 9.54
N GLN A 144 2.09 -4.03 9.17
CA GLN A 144 3.27 -4.35 8.38
C GLN A 144 4.43 -4.63 9.34
N ILE A 145 4.75 -5.91 9.50
CA ILE A 145 5.79 -6.41 10.40
C ILE A 145 6.86 -7.02 9.53
N ASP A 146 8.09 -6.55 9.68
CA ASP A 146 9.21 -7.06 8.88
C ASP A 146 9.69 -8.45 9.36
N ARG A 147 10.57 -9.04 8.59
CA ARG A 147 11.14 -10.37 8.88
C ARG A 147 11.86 -10.44 10.23
N GLN A 148 12.32 -9.32 10.78
CA GLN A 148 12.93 -9.22 12.10
C GLN A 148 11.91 -9.01 13.23
N GLY A 149 10.61 -8.94 12.91
CA GLY A 149 9.52 -8.72 13.85
C GLY A 149 9.33 -7.26 14.27
N LYS A 150 9.95 -6.30 13.57
CA LYS A 150 9.77 -4.88 13.85
C LYS A 150 8.52 -4.36 13.13
N VAL A 151 7.70 -3.58 13.83
CA VAL A 151 6.45 -3.01 13.27
C VAL A 151 6.76 -1.75 12.47
N ARG A 152 6.68 -1.86 11.15
CA ARG A 152 6.99 -0.78 10.20
C ARG A 152 5.86 0.23 10.05
N ALA A 153 4.63 -0.27 9.99
CA ALA A 153 3.43 0.53 9.77
C ALA A 153 2.18 -0.24 10.22
N GLY A 154 1.06 0.48 10.37
CA GLY A 154 -0.27 -0.09 10.52
C GLY A 154 -1.23 0.66 9.62
N LYS A 155 -1.88 -0.03 8.68
CA LYS A 155 -2.86 0.52 7.76
C LYS A 155 -4.26 0.26 8.29
N ILE A 156 -4.99 1.33 8.57
CA ILE A 156 -6.35 1.27 9.13
C ILE A 156 -7.34 1.39 7.98
N MET A 157 -8.29 0.44 7.90
CA MET A 157 -9.28 0.40 6.83
C MET A 157 -10.65 0.02 7.37
N LEU A 158 -11.70 0.68 6.86
CA LEU A 158 -13.08 0.35 7.18
C LEU A 158 -13.68 -0.56 6.12
N TYR A 159 -14.31 -1.64 6.59
CA TYR A 159 -15.03 -2.60 5.77
C TYR A 159 -16.52 -2.61 6.11
N ASN A 160 -17.32 -3.03 5.16
CA ASN A 160 -18.74 -3.34 5.41
C ASN A 160 -18.82 -4.77 5.96
N PRO A 161 -19.43 -5.00 7.16
CA PRO A 161 -19.46 -6.31 7.79
C PRO A 161 -20.36 -7.33 7.09
N THR A 162 -21.26 -6.89 6.21
CA THR A 162 -22.16 -7.75 5.46
C THR A 162 -21.55 -8.19 4.12
N THR A 163 -20.89 -7.27 3.42
CA THR A 163 -20.40 -7.51 2.05
C THR A 163 -18.91 -7.78 2.00
N GLY A 164 -18.16 -7.48 3.07
CA GLY A 164 -16.70 -7.57 3.08
C GLY A 164 -16.01 -6.58 2.13
N HIS A 165 -16.75 -5.65 1.53
CA HIS A 165 -16.18 -4.62 0.69
C HIS A 165 -15.63 -3.47 1.54
N ARG A 166 -14.56 -2.84 1.03
CA ARG A 166 -14.03 -1.62 1.61
C ARG A 166 -15.03 -0.48 1.47
N VAL A 167 -15.32 0.25 2.55
CA VAL A 167 -16.18 1.44 2.51
C VAL A 167 -15.45 2.57 1.80
N LYS A 168 -16.08 3.10 0.74
CA LYS A 168 -15.50 4.15 -0.13
C LYS A 168 -16.33 5.44 -0.16
N GLU A 169 -17.59 5.39 0.27
CA GLU A 169 -18.49 6.54 0.29
C GLU A 169 -18.85 6.92 1.74
N PRO A 170 -19.07 8.21 2.03
CA PRO A 170 -18.87 9.38 1.17
C PRO A 170 -17.41 9.75 0.92
N ARG A 171 -16.46 9.03 1.52
CA ARG A 171 -15.00 9.22 1.35
C ARG A 171 -14.27 7.90 1.50
N SER A 172 -13.00 7.84 1.11
CA SER A 172 -12.16 6.67 1.39
C SER A 172 -11.80 6.61 2.87
N TYR A 173 -12.16 5.52 3.55
CA TYR A 173 -11.86 5.27 4.96
C TYR A 173 -10.55 4.48 5.08
N VAL A 174 -9.46 5.17 4.82
CA VAL A 174 -8.09 4.65 4.97
C VAL A 174 -7.27 5.63 5.80
N SER A 175 -6.56 5.13 6.79
CA SER A 175 -5.64 5.91 7.61
C SER A 175 -4.41 5.08 8.00
N TRP A 176 -3.47 5.70 8.69
CA TRP A 176 -2.26 5.04 9.16
C TRP A 176 -2.08 5.23 10.66
N VAL A 177 -1.62 4.19 11.36
CA VAL A 177 -1.47 4.25 12.82
C VAL A 177 -0.55 5.38 13.26
N HIS A 178 0.59 5.61 12.60
CA HIS A 178 1.48 6.71 12.94
C HIS A 178 0.81 8.10 12.82
N THR A 179 -0.14 8.25 11.88
CA THR A 179 -0.93 9.48 11.74
C THR A 179 -1.94 9.63 12.88
N GLU A 180 -2.59 8.52 13.28
CA GLU A 180 -3.56 8.54 14.38
C GLU A 180 -2.90 8.73 15.76
N LEU A 181 -1.64 8.32 15.88
CA LEU A 181 -0.81 8.53 17.07
C LEU A 181 -0.10 9.89 17.07
N GLU A 182 -0.32 10.70 16.03
CA GLU A 182 0.30 12.03 15.87
C GLU A 182 1.84 11.97 16.00
N LEU A 183 2.46 10.88 15.51
CA LEU A 183 3.92 10.74 15.57
C LEU A 183 4.59 11.74 14.62
N GLU A 184 5.10 12.83 15.20
CA GLU A 184 5.78 13.84 14.42
C GLU A 184 7.05 13.29 13.77
N HIS A 185 7.29 13.71 12.53
CA HIS A 185 8.49 13.35 11.76
C HIS A 185 8.73 11.85 11.56
N PHE A 186 7.70 11.00 11.73
CA PHE A 186 7.81 9.55 11.57
C PHE A 186 8.29 9.18 10.17
N ASN A 187 9.50 8.62 10.07
CA ASN A 187 10.09 8.15 8.82
C ASN A 187 9.61 6.74 8.49
N MET A 188 8.37 6.66 7.98
CA MET A 188 7.74 5.39 7.62
C MET A 188 8.46 4.71 6.45
N LYS A 189 8.92 3.50 6.67
CA LYS A 189 9.41 2.61 5.62
C LYS A 189 8.57 1.33 5.62
N GLN A 190 7.65 1.23 4.68
CA GLN A 190 6.74 0.08 4.56
C GLN A 190 7.49 -1.21 4.24
N CYS A 191 6.90 -2.34 4.63
CA CYS A 191 7.27 -3.68 4.18
C CYS A 191 6.02 -4.42 3.67
N LEU A 192 6.21 -5.61 3.10
CA LEU A 192 5.09 -6.43 2.63
C LEU A 192 4.20 -6.86 3.82
N PHE A 193 2.89 -6.77 3.66
CA PHE A 193 1.98 -7.36 4.64
C PHE A 193 2.19 -8.87 4.67
N GLY A 194 2.35 -9.44 5.87
CA GLY A 194 2.68 -10.85 6.05
C GLY A 194 4.19 -11.18 5.98
N GLU A 195 5.07 -10.20 5.78
CA GLU A 195 6.52 -10.41 5.64
C GLU A 195 7.14 -11.19 6.81
N HIS A 196 6.67 -10.97 8.04
CA HIS A 196 7.13 -11.69 9.23
C HIS A 196 6.97 -13.22 9.14
N LEU A 197 6.04 -13.71 8.32
CA LEU A 197 5.83 -15.13 8.10
C LEU A 197 7.01 -15.80 7.40
N LEU A 198 7.77 -15.06 6.60
CA LEU A 198 8.95 -15.59 5.90
C LEU A 198 10.02 -16.11 6.84
N ALA A 199 10.08 -15.63 8.07
CA ALA A 199 11.02 -16.12 9.08
C ALA A 199 10.73 -17.58 9.45
N GLY A 200 9.46 -17.98 9.49
CA GLY A 200 9.05 -19.36 9.78
C GLY A 200 9.03 -20.30 8.56
N TYR A 201 9.15 -19.76 7.35
CA TYR A 201 9.00 -20.52 6.10
C TYR A 201 10.08 -20.18 5.07
N PRO A 202 11.37 -20.45 5.36
CA PRO A 202 12.49 -19.96 4.55
C PRO A 202 12.54 -20.52 3.12
N THR A 203 11.92 -21.69 2.87
CA THR A 203 11.94 -22.38 1.57
C THR A 203 10.59 -22.43 0.86
N LYS A 204 9.52 -22.02 1.56
CA LYS A 204 8.18 -22.09 1.01
C LYS A 204 8.02 -21.06 -0.12
N ALA A 205 7.30 -21.44 -1.18
CA ALA A 205 6.97 -20.52 -2.25
C ALA A 205 6.10 -19.35 -1.73
N VAL A 206 6.31 -18.18 -2.28
CA VAL A 206 5.61 -16.94 -1.91
C VAL A 206 4.63 -16.58 -3.00
N ALA A 207 3.41 -16.24 -2.61
CA ALA A 207 2.41 -15.64 -3.50
C ALA A 207 2.13 -14.20 -3.08
N ILE A 208 2.12 -13.27 -4.05
CA ILE A 208 1.94 -11.83 -3.78
C ILE A 208 0.67 -11.34 -4.45
N VAL A 209 -0.18 -10.69 -3.65
CA VAL A 209 -1.43 -10.01 -4.06
C VAL A 209 -1.37 -8.51 -3.77
N GLU A 210 -2.34 -7.75 -4.27
CA GLU A 210 -2.39 -6.31 -3.98
C GLU A 210 -2.95 -6.01 -2.58
N SER A 211 -4.02 -6.69 -2.20
CA SER A 211 -4.81 -6.37 -1.01
C SER A 211 -4.48 -7.30 0.15
N GLU A 212 -4.40 -6.73 1.35
CA GLU A 212 -4.16 -7.46 2.60
C GLU A 212 -5.29 -8.48 2.87
N LYS A 213 -6.55 -8.11 2.58
CA LYS A 213 -7.70 -9.02 2.67
C LYS A 213 -7.54 -10.23 1.74
N SER A 214 -7.09 -9.99 0.50
CA SER A 214 -6.86 -11.06 -0.46
C SER A 214 -5.79 -12.04 0.03
N ALA A 215 -4.72 -11.55 0.67
CA ALA A 215 -3.69 -12.42 1.26
C ALA A 215 -4.26 -13.31 2.38
N LEU A 216 -5.11 -12.77 3.26
CA LEU A 216 -5.78 -13.55 4.32
C LEU A 216 -6.64 -14.67 3.71
N VAL A 217 -7.52 -14.33 2.78
CA VAL A 217 -8.45 -15.28 2.16
C VAL A 217 -7.68 -16.35 1.36
N ALA A 218 -6.72 -15.93 0.56
CA ALA A 218 -5.91 -16.86 -0.24
C ALA A 218 -5.07 -17.81 0.63
N SER A 219 -4.59 -17.34 1.78
CA SER A 219 -3.86 -18.18 2.74
C SER A 219 -4.72 -19.31 3.35
N HIS A 220 -6.03 -19.11 3.42
CA HIS A 220 -6.95 -20.18 3.83
C HIS A 220 -7.10 -21.24 2.73
N PHE A 221 -7.40 -20.81 1.50
CA PHE A 221 -7.70 -21.73 0.40
C PHE A 221 -6.47 -22.38 -0.22
N MET A 222 -5.33 -21.74 -0.15
CA MET A 222 -4.06 -22.19 -0.75
C MET A 222 -2.93 -22.11 0.29
N PRO A 223 -2.94 -22.98 1.30
CA PRO A 223 -1.99 -22.93 2.42
C PRO A 223 -0.56 -23.33 2.02
N ASP A 224 -0.35 -23.85 0.81
CA ASP A 224 0.97 -24.23 0.32
C ASP A 224 1.89 -23.07 0.01
N PHE A 225 1.38 -21.85 0.02
CA PHE A 225 2.14 -20.63 -0.21
C PHE A 225 2.23 -19.78 1.07
N VAL A 226 3.26 -18.95 1.16
CA VAL A 226 3.26 -17.79 2.05
C VAL A 226 2.63 -16.63 1.28
N TRP A 227 1.46 -16.18 1.69
CA TRP A 227 0.75 -15.10 1.02
C TRP A 227 1.15 -13.75 1.61
N LEU A 228 1.62 -12.86 0.73
CA LEU A 228 2.00 -11.50 1.07
C LEU A 228 1.16 -10.50 0.29
N ALA A 229 1.02 -9.27 0.80
CA ALA A 229 0.37 -8.21 0.06
C ALA A 229 1.23 -6.94 -0.04
N THR A 230 1.10 -6.26 -1.19
CA THR A 230 1.79 -4.99 -1.45
C THR A 230 1.08 -3.79 -0.84
N GLY A 231 -0.20 -3.93 -0.48
CA GLY A 231 -1.04 -2.85 0.03
C GLY A 231 -1.59 -1.90 -1.05
N GLY A 232 -1.51 -2.29 -2.31
CA GLY A 232 -2.01 -1.59 -3.51
C GLY A 232 -1.11 -1.80 -4.72
N ILE A 233 -1.55 -1.37 -5.90
CA ILE A 233 -0.87 -1.60 -7.19
C ILE A 233 0.61 -1.15 -7.21
N HIS A 234 0.90 -0.02 -6.56
CA HIS A 234 2.25 0.52 -6.42
C HIS A 234 2.85 0.34 -5.03
N GLY A 235 2.07 0.00 -4.05
CA GLY A 235 2.33 -0.19 -2.62
C GLY A 235 3.80 -0.19 -2.19
N CYS A 236 4.21 -1.19 -1.42
CA CYS A 236 5.60 -1.38 -1.01
C CYS A 236 6.43 -2.21 -2.00
N PHE A 237 6.03 -2.31 -3.27
CA PHE A 237 6.71 -3.09 -4.31
C PHE A 237 7.90 -2.29 -4.91
N LYS A 238 8.97 -2.19 -4.14
CA LYS A 238 10.15 -1.38 -4.43
C LYS A 238 11.44 -2.17 -4.21
N ALA A 239 12.55 -1.70 -4.79
CA ALA A 239 13.85 -2.38 -4.70
C ALA A 239 14.32 -2.63 -3.26
N ASP A 240 14.05 -1.71 -2.34
CA ASP A 240 14.44 -1.81 -0.93
C ASP A 240 13.50 -2.69 -0.09
N THR A 241 12.34 -3.06 -0.61
CA THR A 241 11.39 -3.96 0.07
C THR A 241 11.46 -5.39 -0.45
N VAL A 242 11.74 -5.59 -1.75
CA VAL A 242 11.73 -6.94 -2.35
C VAL A 242 12.95 -7.78 -1.99
N GLY A 243 14.00 -7.19 -1.42
CA GLY A 243 15.20 -7.91 -0.99
C GLY A 243 14.93 -9.05 0.01
N VAL A 244 13.83 -8.96 0.78
CA VAL A 244 13.38 -10.00 1.70
C VAL A 244 12.97 -11.30 1.00
N LEU A 245 12.61 -11.22 -0.29
CA LEU A 245 12.20 -12.35 -1.14
C LEU A 245 13.38 -13.12 -1.74
N LYS A 246 14.61 -12.79 -1.32
CA LYS A 246 15.81 -13.45 -1.84
C LYS A 246 15.71 -14.96 -1.70
N ASN A 247 15.98 -15.65 -2.81
CA ASN A 247 15.95 -17.11 -2.94
C ASN A 247 14.55 -17.76 -2.87
N HIS A 248 13.47 -17.03 -2.65
CA HIS A 248 12.13 -17.59 -2.75
C HIS A 248 11.68 -17.71 -4.21
N ALA A 249 10.89 -18.75 -4.53
CA ALA A 249 10.08 -18.77 -5.72
C ALA A 249 8.85 -17.89 -5.48
N VAL A 250 8.54 -16.98 -6.40
CA VAL A 250 7.49 -15.97 -6.25
C VAL A 250 6.44 -16.11 -7.34
N ILE A 251 5.17 -16.14 -6.95
CA ILE A 251 4.02 -16.08 -7.84
C ILE A 251 3.34 -14.72 -7.66
N LEU A 252 3.20 -13.99 -8.75
CA LEU A 252 2.51 -12.71 -8.79
C LEU A 252 1.05 -12.91 -9.16
N CYS A 253 0.15 -12.40 -8.33
CA CYS A 253 -1.30 -12.48 -8.49
C CYS A 253 -1.89 -11.05 -8.50
N PRO A 254 -1.67 -10.26 -9.57
CA PRO A 254 -2.19 -8.91 -9.68
C PRO A 254 -3.71 -8.91 -9.78
N ASP A 255 -4.34 -7.83 -9.31
CA ASP A 255 -5.75 -7.57 -9.57
C ASP A 255 -5.99 -7.33 -11.07
N LEU A 256 -7.25 -7.47 -11.53
CA LEU A 256 -7.61 -7.22 -12.92
C LEU A 256 -7.17 -5.82 -13.38
N GLY A 257 -6.46 -5.76 -14.51
CA GLY A 257 -5.92 -4.52 -15.07
C GLY A 257 -4.57 -4.08 -14.48
N ALA A 258 -4.06 -4.74 -13.45
CA ALA A 258 -2.75 -4.41 -12.85
C ALA A 258 -1.57 -5.18 -13.47
N LYS A 259 -1.84 -6.18 -14.33
CA LYS A 259 -0.81 -7.07 -14.91
C LYS A 259 0.31 -6.29 -15.59
N MET A 260 0.00 -5.33 -16.45
CA MET A 260 1.01 -4.54 -17.15
C MET A 260 1.93 -3.78 -16.18
N VAL A 261 1.36 -3.16 -15.14
CA VAL A 261 2.13 -2.45 -14.10
C VAL A 261 3.04 -3.40 -13.33
N TRP A 262 2.57 -4.62 -13.05
CA TRP A 262 3.35 -5.62 -12.34
C TRP A 262 4.36 -6.33 -13.24
N GLN A 263 4.19 -6.37 -14.56
CA GLN A 263 5.20 -6.86 -15.50
C GLN A 263 6.51 -6.06 -15.38
N GLU A 264 6.44 -4.74 -15.19
CA GLU A 264 7.63 -3.92 -14.93
C GLU A 264 8.39 -4.33 -13.65
N LYS A 265 7.68 -4.94 -12.68
CA LYS A 265 8.28 -5.40 -11.41
C LYS A 265 8.95 -6.77 -11.53
N VAL A 266 8.63 -7.55 -12.55
CA VAL A 266 9.26 -8.87 -12.76
C VAL A 266 10.77 -8.74 -12.88
N GLN A 267 11.25 -7.74 -13.61
CA GLN A 267 12.68 -7.53 -13.80
C GLN A 267 13.39 -7.25 -12.45
N LEU A 268 12.75 -6.46 -11.60
CA LEU A 268 13.23 -6.19 -10.25
C LEU A 268 13.28 -7.46 -9.38
N LEU A 269 12.24 -8.29 -9.43
CA LEU A 269 12.14 -9.53 -8.65
C LEU A 269 13.08 -10.62 -9.18
N SER A 270 13.23 -10.74 -10.50
CA SER A 270 14.09 -11.75 -11.12
C SER A 270 15.55 -11.61 -10.76
N SER A 271 16.00 -10.42 -10.35
CA SER A 271 17.36 -10.21 -9.84
C SER A 271 17.55 -10.67 -8.38
N VAL A 272 16.47 -11.00 -7.66
CA VAL A 272 16.48 -11.32 -6.23
C VAL A 272 15.94 -12.72 -5.96
N CYS A 273 14.82 -13.09 -6.61
CA CYS A 273 14.09 -14.33 -6.38
C CYS A 273 14.68 -15.50 -7.19
N SER A 274 14.50 -16.73 -6.71
CA SER A 274 14.94 -17.93 -7.44
C SER A 274 14.11 -18.18 -8.70
N LYS A 275 12.83 -17.81 -8.69
CA LYS A 275 11.89 -17.90 -9.82
C LYS A 275 10.78 -16.88 -9.63
N VAL A 276 10.32 -16.27 -10.73
CA VAL A 276 9.16 -15.37 -10.72
C VAL A 276 8.21 -15.78 -11.83
N VAL A 277 6.94 -15.98 -11.49
CA VAL A 277 5.87 -16.31 -12.45
C VAL A 277 4.62 -15.49 -12.16
N PHE A 278 3.80 -15.25 -13.18
CA PHE A 278 2.44 -14.74 -13.01
C PHE A 278 1.46 -15.90 -12.82
N SER A 279 0.47 -15.68 -11.94
CA SER A 279 -0.67 -16.59 -11.87
C SER A 279 -1.59 -16.35 -13.06
N GLU A 280 -1.73 -17.37 -13.90
CA GLU A 280 -2.70 -17.36 -15.01
C GLU A 280 -4.12 -17.67 -14.51
N LYS A 281 -4.25 -18.28 -13.31
CA LYS A 281 -5.53 -18.77 -12.78
C LYS A 281 -6.44 -17.70 -12.22
N LEU A 282 -5.92 -16.52 -11.89
CA LEU A 282 -6.73 -15.41 -11.32
C LEU A 282 -7.24 -14.43 -12.37
N GLU A 283 -6.76 -14.49 -13.62
CA GLU A 283 -7.26 -13.64 -14.70
C GLU A 283 -8.70 -13.94 -15.15
N PRO A 284 -9.19 -15.19 -15.20
CA PRO A 284 -10.57 -15.46 -15.58
C PRO A 284 -11.58 -15.36 -14.42
N VAL A 285 -11.13 -15.27 -13.18
CA VAL A 285 -12.05 -15.11 -12.04
C VAL A 285 -12.31 -13.62 -11.84
N SER A 286 -13.29 -13.11 -12.61
CA SER A 286 -13.90 -11.81 -12.35
C SER A 286 -14.24 -11.71 -10.85
N TYR A 287 -13.98 -10.58 -10.21
CA TYR A 287 -14.37 -10.27 -8.83
C TYR A 287 -15.86 -10.51 -8.51
N THR A 288 -16.70 -10.68 -9.54
CA THR A 288 -18.10 -11.04 -9.40
C THR A 288 -18.33 -12.49 -8.91
N HIS A 289 -17.32 -13.36 -8.95
CA HIS A 289 -17.48 -14.77 -8.54
C HIS A 289 -16.82 -15.13 -7.19
N LEU A 290 -16.20 -14.16 -6.50
CA LEU A 290 -15.90 -14.30 -5.07
C LEU A 290 -17.10 -13.89 -4.18
N THR A 291 -18.24 -13.57 -4.76
CA THR A 291 -19.52 -13.71 -4.06
C THR A 291 -19.82 -15.19 -4.01
N LEU A 292 -19.71 -15.78 -2.81
CA LEU A 292 -20.15 -17.14 -2.54
C LEU A 292 -21.57 -17.32 -3.08
N PRO A 293 -21.90 -18.50 -3.62
CA PRO A 293 -23.27 -18.80 -4.05
C PRO A 293 -24.20 -18.57 -2.84
N THR A 294 -25.07 -17.59 -2.96
CA THR A 294 -26.22 -17.45 -2.06
C THR A 294 -27.06 -18.70 -2.25
N LYS A 295 -27.17 -19.50 -1.18
CA LYS A 295 -28.24 -20.48 -1.06
C LYS A 295 -29.56 -19.75 -0.91
#